data_5d898ce9cc2751cd63700d231e169a20
#
_entry.id   5d898ce9cc2751cd63700d231e169a20
#
_cell.length_a   1.000
_cell.length_b   1.000
_cell.length_c   1.000
_cell.angle_alpha   90.00
_cell.angle_beta   90.00
_cell.angle_gamma   90.00
#
_symmetry.space_group_name_H-M   'P 1'
#
loop_
_entity.id
_entity.type
_entity.pdbx_description
1 polymer ?
#
loop_
_entity_poly.entity_id
_entity_poly.type
_entity_poly.pdbx_seq_one_letter_code
_entity_poly.pdbx_strand_id
1 'polypeptide(L)'
;GAEAEGEPSEIRLSSGAVPRLWQNDVNVDGERAQVLATYEGEEADEWELGGTAAITRNPYGSGETYFVGCDLNVADLTEFVRENIVEDSANVANPTDSDVLHTVRKSADATFDFYLPRGKKEIALQGIEGEPIYLFQAEAEEQTGSYTVHRNGVLVVKRA
;
A
#
# COMPACT_ATOMS: atom_id res chain seq x y z
N GLY A 1 -36.94 27.80 -1.56
CA GLY A 1 -35.99 27.73 -0.49
C GLY A 1 -34.72 27.17 -1.10
N ALA A 2 -33.71 28.00 -1.31
CA ALA A 2 -32.37 27.53 -1.65
C ALA A 2 -31.82 26.85 -0.41
N GLU A 3 -31.57 25.58 -0.47
CA GLU A 3 -30.69 24.91 0.49
C GLU A 3 -29.33 25.56 0.31
N ALA A 4 -28.84 26.21 1.35
CA ALA A 4 -27.47 26.63 1.41
C ALA A 4 -26.64 25.31 1.44
N GLU A 5 -26.03 24.97 0.32
CA GLU A 5 -24.92 24.05 0.32
C GLU A 5 -23.85 24.71 1.19
N GLY A 6 -23.78 24.28 2.45
CA GLY A 6 -22.64 24.63 3.30
C GLY A 6 -21.39 24.17 2.56
N GLU A 7 -20.43 25.07 2.41
CA GLU A 7 -19.12 24.68 1.91
C GLU A 7 -18.62 23.52 2.78
N PRO A 8 -18.08 22.45 2.18
CA PRO A 8 -17.57 21.35 2.96
C PRO A 8 -16.50 21.89 3.89
N SER A 9 -16.73 21.73 5.18
CA SER A 9 -15.76 22.03 6.21
C SER A 9 -14.47 21.29 5.87
N GLU A 10 -13.37 21.99 5.71
CA GLU A 10 -12.14 21.38 5.25
C GLU A 10 -11.12 21.34 6.36
N ILE A 11 -11.15 20.25 7.14
CA ILE A 11 -9.95 19.79 7.82
C ILE A 11 -9.02 19.24 6.76
N ARG A 12 -7.79 19.73 6.71
CA ARG A 12 -6.74 19.25 5.81
C ARG A 12 -5.57 18.73 6.61
N LEU A 13 -4.78 17.89 5.98
CA LEU A 13 -3.46 17.55 6.48
C LEU A 13 -2.42 18.50 5.87
N SER A 14 -1.33 18.73 6.58
CA SER A 14 -0.18 19.48 6.06
C SER A 14 0.43 18.86 4.78
N SER A 15 0.11 17.61 4.50
CA SER A 15 0.41 16.93 3.21
C SER A 15 -0.55 17.31 2.08
N GLY A 16 -1.64 18.02 2.36
CA GLY A 16 -2.69 18.36 1.40
C GLY A 16 -3.86 17.35 1.33
N ALA A 17 -3.74 16.20 1.96
CA ALA A 17 -4.82 15.20 2.01
C ALA A 17 -6.00 15.71 2.86
N VAL A 18 -7.22 15.29 2.52
CA VAL A 18 -8.46 15.68 3.20
C VAL A 18 -9.09 14.46 3.86
N PRO A 19 -9.09 14.37 5.21
CA PRO A 19 -9.81 13.34 5.95
C PRO A 19 -11.32 13.42 5.71
N ARG A 20 -12.02 12.29 5.71
CA ARG A 20 -13.43 12.23 5.28
C ARG A 20 -14.42 11.92 6.40
N LEU A 21 -14.15 10.94 7.24
CA LEU A 21 -15.15 10.39 8.16
C LEU A 21 -14.78 10.54 9.63
N TRP A 22 -13.51 10.43 9.96
CA TRP A 22 -13.05 10.49 11.35
C TRP A 22 -11.62 11.03 11.44
N GLN A 23 -11.35 11.69 12.54
CA GLN A 23 -10.05 12.21 12.93
C GLN A 23 -9.81 11.88 14.41
N ASN A 24 -8.59 11.50 14.75
CA ASN A 24 -8.16 11.28 16.12
C ASN A 24 -7.09 12.29 16.48
N ASP A 25 -7.19 12.85 17.66
CA ASP A 25 -6.07 13.55 18.29
C ASP A 25 -4.99 12.53 18.63
N VAL A 26 -3.80 12.73 18.07
CA VAL A 26 -2.64 11.86 18.28
C VAL A 26 -1.64 12.60 19.15
N ASN A 27 -1.57 12.20 20.39
CA ASN A 27 -0.55 12.71 21.31
C ASN A 27 0.76 11.96 21.05
N VAL A 28 1.79 12.69 20.62
CA VAL A 28 3.12 12.13 20.37
C VAL A 28 3.93 12.26 21.65
N ASP A 29 4.05 11.13 22.37
CA ASP A 29 4.89 11.04 23.55
C ASP A 29 6.25 10.46 23.19
N GLY A 30 7.29 11.21 23.48
CA GLY A 30 8.69 10.78 23.33
C GLY A 30 9.42 11.31 22.09
N GLU A 31 10.76 11.25 22.17
CA GLU A 31 11.67 11.81 21.17
C GLU A 31 11.81 10.95 19.89
N ARG A 32 11.22 9.76 19.85
CA ARG A 32 11.43 8.79 18.76
C ARG A 32 10.40 8.88 17.65
N ALA A 33 9.20 9.31 17.97
CA ALA A 33 8.14 9.43 16.99
C ALA A 33 8.34 10.69 16.14
N GLN A 34 8.28 10.52 14.84
CA GLN A 34 8.31 11.61 13.87
C GLN A 34 6.90 11.91 13.41
N VAL A 35 6.49 13.16 13.47
CA VAL A 35 5.24 13.62 12.87
C VAL A 35 5.47 13.80 11.36
N LEU A 36 4.67 13.09 10.55
CA LEU A 36 4.71 13.17 9.09
C LEU A 36 3.67 14.14 8.54
N ALA A 37 2.52 14.27 9.22
CA ALA A 37 1.50 15.23 8.87
C ALA A 37 0.77 15.72 10.12
N THR A 38 0.31 16.97 10.09
CA THR A 38 -0.53 17.61 11.11
C THR A 38 -1.86 17.99 10.52
N TYR A 39 -2.87 18.21 11.39
CA TYR A 39 -4.15 18.78 10.98
C TYR A 39 -4.02 20.28 10.78
N GLU A 40 -4.67 20.82 9.75
CA GLU A 40 -4.72 22.23 9.40
C GLU A 40 -6.13 22.64 8.94
N GLY A 41 -6.42 23.94 9.03
CA GLY A 41 -7.67 24.54 8.59
C GLY A 41 -8.49 25.10 9.75
N GLU A 42 -9.40 26.03 9.44
CA GLU A 42 -10.22 26.72 10.46
C GLU A 42 -11.06 25.75 11.29
N GLU A 43 -11.60 24.71 10.68
CA GLU A 43 -12.37 23.71 11.37
C GLU A 43 -11.48 22.80 12.25
N ALA A 44 -10.24 22.53 11.84
CA ALA A 44 -9.31 21.83 12.70
C ALA A 44 -9.01 22.62 13.97
N ASP A 45 -8.91 23.94 13.86
CA ASP A 45 -8.73 24.85 15.01
C ASP A 45 -9.97 24.88 15.89
N GLU A 46 -11.17 24.90 15.31
CA GLU A 46 -12.44 24.83 16.06
C GLU A 46 -12.60 23.53 16.87
N TRP A 47 -12.05 22.44 16.37
CA TRP A 47 -12.09 21.12 17.02
C TRP A 47 -10.86 20.85 17.91
N GLU A 48 -10.03 21.85 18.16
CA GLU A 48 -8.77 21.72 18.92
C GLU A 48 -7.79 20.69 18.34
N LEU A 49 -7.90 20.39 17.03
CA LEU A 49 -7.00 19.49 16.30
C LEU A 49 -5.87 20.24 15.59
N GLY A 50 -6.04 21.56 15.37
CA GLY A 50 -5.09 22.37 14.61
C GLY A 50 -3.66 22.25 15.13
N GLY A 51 -2.74 21.85 14.27
CA GLY A 51 -1.34 21.62 14.61
C GLY A 51 -1.05 20.31 15.33
N THR A 52 -2.07 19.51 15.73
CA THR A 52 -1.83 18.19 16.33
C THR A 52 -1.41 17.18 15.27
N ALA A 53 -0.77 16.09 15.70
CA ALA A 53 -0.28 15.05 14.77
C ALA A 53 -1.45 14.25 14.19
N ALA A 54 -1.46 14.10 12.88
CA ALA A 54 -2.41 13.27 12.14
C ALA A 54 -1.78 11.95 11.67
N ILE A 55 -0.53 12.01 11.24
CA ILE A 55 0.22 10.82 10.81
C ILE A 55 1.58 10.83 11.48
N THR A 56 1.97 9.69 12.05
CA THR A 56 3.27 9.55 12.70
C THR A 56 4.00 8.31 12.24
N ARG A 57 5.31 8.36 12.32
CA ARG A 57 6.25 7.26 12.09
C ARG A 57 7.08 7.04 13.34
N ASN A 58 7.26 5.79 13.74
CA ASN A 58 8.07 5.45 14.90
C ASN A 58 8.98 4.25 14.60
N PRO A 59 10.31 4.35 14.80
CA PRO A 59 11.22 3.21 14.69
C PRO A 59 10.87 2.14 15.73
N TYR A 60 10.77 0.89 15.30
CA TYR A 60 10.53 -0.25 16.18
C TYR A 60 11.37 -1.45 15.79
N GLY A 61 12.30 -1.84 16.64
CA GLY A 61 13.27 -2.91 16.34
C GLY A 61 14.14 -2.56 15.14
N SER A 62 14.13 -3.41 14.12
CA SER A 62 14.80 -3.19 12.83
C SER A 62 13.89 -2.61 11.76
N GLY A 63 12.67 -2.25 12.11
CA GLY A 63 11.67 -1.71 11.20
C GLY A 63 11.05 -0.44 11.72
N GLU A 64 9.91 -0.08 11.15
CA GLU A 64 9.17 1.12 11.45
C GLU A 64 7.68 0.82 11.57
N THR A 65 7.00 1.60 12.38
CA THR A 65 5.53 1.60 12.48
C THR A 65 4.99 2.95 12.06
N TYR A 66 3.86 2.91 11.37
CA TYR A 66 3.14 4.10 10.98
C TYR A 66 1.77 4.09 11.64
N PHE A 67 1.37 5.22 12.19
CA PHE A 67 0.04 5.43 12.70
C PHE A 67 -0.63 6.51 11.86
N VAL A 68 -1.79 6.20 11.30
CA VAL A 68 -2.63 7.12 10.55
C VAL A 68 -3.86 7.41 11.41
N GLY A 69 -3.94 8.60 11.95
CA GLY A 69 -4.97 9.05 12.90
C GLY A 69 -6.26 9.57 12.25
N CYS A 70 -6.44 9.37 10.96
CA CYS A 70 -7.63 9.79 10.22
C CYS A 70 -7.95 8.84 9.08
N ASP A 71 -9.17 8.90 8.54
CA ASP A 71 -9.46 8.19 7.31
C ASP A 71 -8.98 8.98 6.09
N LEU A 72 -8.13 8.35 5.30
CA LEU A 72 -7.71 8.86 4.01
C LEU A 72 -8.56 8.22 2.91
N ASN A 73 -8.83 8.96 1.84
CA ASN A 73 -9.37 8.34 0.64
C ASN A 73 -8.34 7.38 0.02
N VAL A 74 -8.80 6.52 -0.90
CA VAL A 74 -7.93 5.48 -1.50
C VAL A 74 -6.73 6.07 -2.24
N ALA A 75 -6.87 7.24 -2.87
CA ALA A 75 -5.78 7.87 -3.61
C ALA A 75 -4.70 8.36 -2.64
N ASP A 76 -5.07 9.13 -1.61
CA ASP A 76 -4.15 9.67 -0.61
C ASP A 76 -3.47 8.55 0.20
N LEU A 77 -4.22 7.50 0.58
CA LEU A 77 -3.65 6.34 1.26
C LEU A 77 -2.66 5.59 0.37
N THR A 78 -2.97 5.45 -0.92
CA THR A 78 -2.07 4.79 -1.88
C THR A 78 -0.78 5.60 -2.05
N GLU A 79 -0.89 6.92 -2.15
CA GLU A 79 0.27 7.79 -2.25
C GLU A 79 1.13 7.74 -0.99
N PHE A 80 0.50 7.83 0.19
CA PHE A 80 1.18 7.69 1.47
C PHE A 80 1.95 6.36 1.58
N VAL A 81 1.30 5.24 1.25
CA VAL A 81 1.93 3.90 1.29
C VAL A 81 3.08 3.82 0.31
N ARG A 82 2.92 4.35 -0.90
CA ARG A 82 3.98 4.36 -1.91
C ARG A 82 5.20 5.15 -1.45
N GLU A 83 4.99 6.35 -0.92
CA GLU A 83 6.07 7.25 -0.52
C GLU A 83 6.81 6.81 0.74
N ASN A 84 6.09 6.23 1.69
CA ASN A 84 6.65 5.97 3.02
C ASN A 84 6.95 4.49 3.29
N ILE A 85 6.32 3.57 2.57
CA ILE A 85 6.42 2.14 2.88
C ILE A 85 7.01 1.35 1.71
N VAL A 86 6.67 1.72 0.47
CA VAL A 86 7.00 0.93 -0.72
C VAL A 86 8.35 1.32 -1.34
N GLU A 87 8.74 2.59 -1.30
CA GLU A 87 10.00 3.04 -1.91
C GLU A 87 11.24 2.49 -1.22
N ASP A 88 11.18 2.21 0.08
CA ASP A 88 12.27 1.55 0.81
C ASP A 88 12.29 0.02 0.64
N SER A 89 11.23 -0.56 0.11
CA SER A 89 11.19 -1.99 -0.17
C SER A 89 11.52 -2.25 -1.64
N ALA A 90 12.79 -2.44 -1.94
CA ALA A 90 13.30 -2.92 -3.25
C ALA A 90 12.68 -4.27 -3.71
N ASN A 91 11.57 -4.67 -3.13
CA ASN A 91 10.91 -5.96 -3.29
C ASN A 91 9.42 -5.86 -3.65
N VAL A 92 8.88 -4.68 -3.83
CA VAL A 92 7.54 -4.59 -4.41
C VAL A 92 7.71 -4.59 -5.92
N ALA A 93 7.60 -5.77 -6.49
CA ALA A 93 7.44 -5.89 -7.93
C ALA A 93 6.30 -4.97 -8.34
N ASN A 94 6.61 -4.07 -9.22
CA ASN A 94 5.78 -3.01 -9.72
C ASN A 94 4.37 -3.55 -10.05
N PRO A 95 3.29 -3.15 -9.37
CA PRO A 95 1.96 -3.61 -9.70
C PRO A 95 1.42 -2.87 -10.93
N THR A 96 2.20 -2.83 -12.01
CA THR A 96 1.77 -2.26 -13.28
C THR A 96 0.73 -3.12 -13.96
N ASP A 97 0.55 -4.36 -13.52
CA ASP A 97 -0.54 -5.21 -13.96
C ASP A 97 -1.53 -5.39 -12.81
N SER A 98 -2.65 -4.69 -12.88
CA SER A 98 -3.72 -4.75 -11.88
C SER A 98 -4.36 -6.15 -11.75
N ASP A 99 -4.11 -7.02 -12.71
CA ASP A 99 -4.69 -8.35 -12.80
C ASP A 99 -3.84 -9.44 -12.11
N VAL A 100 -2.59 -9.12 -11.73
CA VAL A 100 -1.66 -10.07 -11.09
C VAL A 100 -1.26 -9.61 -9.69
N LEU A 101 -1.39 -10.48 -8.71
CA LEU A 101 -0.71 -10.34 -7.43
C LEU A 101 0.64 -11.07 -7.53
N HIS A 102 1.72 -10.34 -7.53
CA HIS A 102 3.08 -10.87 -7.43
C HIS A 102 3.62 -10.63 -6.03
N THR A 103 4.06 -11.67 -5.36
CA THR A 103 4.73 -11.54 -4.07
C THR A 103 6.02 -12.34 -4.04
N VAL A 104 6.97 -11.88 -3.25
CA VAL A 104 8.30 -12.48 -3.15
C VAL A 104 8.55 -12.94 -1.71
N ARG A 105 9.15 -14.13 -1.57
CA ARG A 105 9.67 -14.62 -0.30
C ARG A 105 11.13 -15.01 -0.48
N LYS A 106 11.95 -14.64 0.48
CA LYS A 106 13.38 -14.94 0.47
C LYS A 106 13.73 -15.88 1.64
N SER A 107 14.53 -16.89 1.35
CA SER A 107 15.26 -17.69 2.34
C SER A 107 16.75 -17.38 2.27
N ALA A 108 17.55 -18.06 3.07
CA ALA A 108 19.01 -17.94 3.00
C ALA A 108 19.58 -18.32 1.63
N ASP A 109 18.94 -19.28 0.94
CA ASP A 109 19.51 -19.95 -0.24
C ASP A 109 18.69 -19.74 -1.52
N ALA A 110 17.53 -19.11 -1.45
CA ALA A 110 16.65 -18.96 -2.60
C ALA A 110 15.63 -17.81 -2.45
N THR A 111 15.17 -17.33 -3.59
CA THR A 111 14.05 -16.41 -3.71
C THR A 111 12.88 -17.15 -4.37
N PHE A 112 11.69 -16.96 -3.84
CA PHE A 112 10.45 -17.55 -4.35
C PHE A 112 9.50 -16.44 -4.78
N ASP A 113 9.09 -16.49 -6.04
CA ASP A 113 8.12 -15.59 -6.63
C ASP A 113 6.77 -16.30 -6.74
N PHE A 114 5.72 -15.66 -6.24
CA PHE A 114 4.35 -16.16 -6.29
C PHE A 114 3.53 -15.26 -7.18
N TYR A 115 2.90 -15.84 -8.19
CA TYR A 115 2.02 -15.14 -9.13
C TYR A 115 0.60 -15.67 -9.00
N LEU A 116 -0.33 -14.79 -8.67
CA LEU A 116 -1.74 -15.12 -8.48
C LEU A 116 -2.61 -14.15 -9.29
N PRO A 117 -3.62 -14.65 -10.04
CA PRO A 117 -4.58 -13.79 -10.70
C PRO A 117 -5.40 -12.98 -9.68
N ARG A 118 -5.57 -11.70 -9.95
CA ARG A 118 -6.56 -10.87 -9.27
C ARG A 118 -7.86 -10.87 -10.05
N GLY A 119 -8.97 -11.18 -9.38
CA GLY A 119 -10.27 -11.13 -10.03
C GLY A 119 -10.68 -12.44 -10.73
N LYS A 120 -11.39 -12.34 -11.85
CA LYS A 120 -12.10 -13.47 -12.47
C LYS A 120 -11.46 -14.01 -13.73
N LYS A 121 -10.35 -13.47 -14.18
CA LYS A 121 -9.70 -13.80 -15.44
C LYS A 121 -8.45 -14.64 -15.24
N GLU A 122 -8.08 -15.37 -16.27
CA GLU A 122 -6.75 -15.94 -16.43
C GLU A 122 -5.75 -14.82 -16.77
N ILE A 123 -4.49 -15.06 -16.46
CA ILE A 123 -3.39 -14.16 -16.77
C ILE A 123 -2.33 -14.89 -17.58
N ALA A 124 -1.78 -14.21 -18.57
CA ALA A 124 -0.60 -14.64 -19.29
C ALA A 124 0.63 -13.94 -18.73
N LEU A 125 1.62 -14.71 -18.29
CA LEU A 125 2.88 -14.24 -17.77
C LEU A 125 3.98 -14.50 -18.80
N GLN A 126 4.88 -13.55 -18.99
CA GLN A 126 6.01 -13.67 -19.93
C GLN A 126 7.31 -13.17 -19.27
N GLY A 127 8.43 -13.73 -19.71
CA GLY A 127 9.73 -13.33 -19.21
C GLY A 127 9.99 -13.71 -17.75
N ILE A 128 9.29 -14.73 -17.25
CA ILE A 128 9.47 -15.20 -15.88
C ILE A 128 10.78 -16.01 -15.81
N GLU A 129 11.70 -15.53 -14.99
CA GLU A 129 12.99 -16.16 -14.76
C GLU A 129 12.94 -17.09 -13.55
N GLY A 130 13.60 -18.25 -13.65
CA GLY A 130 13.73 -19.24 -12.58
C GLY A 130 13.07 -20.56 -12.89
N GLU A 131 13.11 -21.46 -11.92
CA GLU A 131 12.54 -22.81 -12.00
C GLU A 131 11.10 -22.80 -11.45
N PRO A 132 10.10 -23.22 -12.25
CA PRO A 132 8.75 -23.40 -11.73
C PRO A 132 8.71 -24.59 -10.78
N ILE A 133 8.43 -24.34 -9.52
CA ILE A 133 8.39 -25.38 -8.49
C ILE A 133 6.97 -25.80 -8.10
N TYR A 134 5.98 -24.98 -8.44
CA TYR A 134 4.58 -25.27 -8.17
C TYR A 134 3.67 -24.60 -9.20
N LEU A 135 2.82 -25.41 -9.82
CA LEU A 135 1.75 -24.97 -10.73
C LEU A 135 0.43 -25.55 -10.25
N PHE A 136 -0.49 -24.68 -9.91
CA PHE A 136 -1.88 -25.07 -9.60
C PHE A 136 -2.81 -24.25 -10.50
N GLN A 137 -3.62 -24.94 -11.28
CA GLN A 137 -4.41 -24.29 -12.34
C GLN A 137 -3.56 -23.29 -13.16
N ALA A 138 -2.36 -23.74 -13.51
CA ALA A 138 -1.39 -22.99 -14.28
C ALA A 138 -0.67 -23.93 -15.25
N GLU A 139 -0.35 -23.44 -16.44
CA GLU A 139 0.28 -24.18 -17.52
C GLU A 139 1.52 -23.43 -18.00
N ALA A 140 2.58 -24.19 -18.28
CA ALA A 140 3.75 -23.66 -18.96
C ALA A 140 3.47 -23.64 -20.48
N GLU A 141 3.79 -22.52 -21.09
CA GLU A 141 3.66 -22.36 -22.55
C GLU A 141 4.90 -22.92 -23.27
N GLU A 142 4.83 -23.06 -24.59
CA GLU A 142 5.96 -23.50 -25.40
C GLU A 142 7.18 -22.58 -25.31
N GLN A 143 6.94 -21.30 -25.11
CA GLN A 143 8.00 -20.31 -24.91
C GLN A 143 8.51 -20.36 -23.47
N THR A 144 9.81 -20.61 -23.30
CA THR A 144 10.46 -20.63 -21.99
C THR A 144 10.19 -19.34 -21.21
N GLY A 145 9.79 -19.48 -19.95
CA GLY A 145 9.45 -18.36 -19.08
C GLY A 145 8.07 -17.75 -19.33
N SER A 146 7.24 -18.43 -20.13
CA SER A 146 5.85 -18.02 -20.36
C SER A 146 4.89 -19.01 -19.71
N TYR A 147 3.85 -18.49 -19.06
CA TYR A 147 2.87 -19.27 -18.30
C TYR A 147 1.49 -18.67 -18.46
N THR A 148 0.48 -19.52 -18.53
CA THR A 148 -0.91 -19.14 -18.32
C THR A 148 -1.36 -19.60 -16.94
N VAL A 149 -1.83 -18.66 -16.10
CA VAL A 149 -2.37 -18.97 -14.78
C VAL A 149 -3.87 -18.69 -14.79
N HIS A 150 -4.67 -19.74 -14.63
CA HIS A 150 -6.13 -19.64 -14.65
C HIS A 150 -6.67 -19.01 -13.36
N ARG A 151 -7.92 -18.64 -13.39
CA ARG A 151 -8.64 -18.12 -12.22
C ARG A 151 -8.45 -19.02 -11.00
N ASN A 152 -8.10 -18.42 -9.85
CA ASN A 152 -7.77 -19.11 -8.59
C ASN A 152 -6.53 -20.01 -8.68
N GLY A 153 -5.75 -19.89 -9.74
CA GLY A 153 -4.48 -20.58 -9.91
C GLY A 153 -3.35 -19.90 -9.17
N VAL A 154 -2.22 -20.59 -9.11
CA VAL A 154 -0.97 -20.04 -8.59
C VAL A 154 0.21 -20.63 -9.34
N LEU A 155 1.16 -19.79 -9.69
CA LEU A 155 2.50 -20.19 -10.14
C LEU A 155 3.49 -19.77 -9.05
N VAL A 156 4.38 -20.71 -8.67
CA VAL A 156 5.52 -20.41 -7.82
C VAL A 156 6.81 -20.73 -8.56
N VAL A 157 7.69 -19.75 -8.62
CA VAL A 157 8.99 -19.87 -9.29
C VAL A 157 10.10 -19.65 -8.26
N LYS A 158 11.10 -20.52 -8.30
CA LYS A 158 12.31 -20.41 -7.49
C LYS A 158 13.42 -19.78 -8.32
N ARG A 159 14.05 -18.77 -7.75
CA ARG A 159 15.33 -18.18 -8.26
C ARG A 159 16.46 -18.43 -7.27
N ALA A 160 17.65 -18.56 -7.82
CA ALA A 160 18.86 -18.70 -7.01
C ALA A 160 19.17 -17.44 -6.21
#